data_0e138c06ae72d78fd3746436d7c198e1
#
_entry.id   0e138c06ae72d78fd3746436d7c198e1
#
_cell.length_a   1.000
_cell.length_b   1.000
_cell.length_c   1.000
_cell.angle_alpha   90.00
_cell.angle_beta   90.00
_cell.angle_gamma   90.00
#
_symmetry.space_group_name_H-M   'P 1'
#
loop_
_entity.id
_entity.type
_entity.pdbx_description
1 polymer ?
#
loop_
_entity_poly.entity_id
_entity_poly.type
_entity_poly.pdbx_seq_one_letter_code
_entity_poly.pdbx_strand_id
1 'polypeptide(L)'
;PQFPPYDNQLRQNVYAHYASGANMVEYWHWSTLHYGQETYWRGVLGHDLQPNRIYKEFTTTAKELERIGSHIVNLKKKNRAAILYSHDSYHALGFMPYTYKSNYPIDMVHKALYFQNIETDIIPCDKTTDFSGYDMLVIPPLYVATDQLLLAIDEFVQSGGHVVMMHKSGYCNEHSAVRATLAPGPLRKACGFHYQEFSTIGDLSLKDNPFQLEGKNQISDWYEFLIPETATPLAYAEHPFFGKWPVVTENKYGKGKLTYIGAYPSQELLNAICLLYTSPI
;
A
#
# COMPACT_ATOMS: atom_id res chain seq x y z
N PRO A 1 -20.11 2.10 18.58
CA PRO A 1 -19.71 2.23 19.97
C PRO A 1 -18.79 3.43 20.12
N GLN A 2 -18.95 4.19 21.22
CA GLN A 2 -18.18 5.39 21.48
C GLN A 2 -17.27 5.15 22.67
N PHE A 3 -15.98 4.95 22.39
CA PHE A 3 -14.99 4.80 23.43
C PHE A 3 -14.36 6.18 23.72
N PRO A 4 -14.30 6.62 24.99
CA PRO A 4 -13.55 7.81 25.33
C PRO A 4 -12.05 7.52 25.19
N PRO A 5 -11.24 8.51 24.80
CA PRO A 5 -9.78 8.33 24.80
C PRO A 5 -9.27 8.12 26.22
N TYR A 6 -8.24 7.31 26.35
CA TYR A 6 -7.44 7.20 27.57
C TYR A 6 -6.61 8.47 27.79
N ASP A 7 -6.11 8.65 29.01
CA ASP A 7 -5.26 9.80 29.31
C ASP A 7 -4.01 9.82 28.42
N ASN A 8 -3.71 10.95 27.86
CA ASN A 8 -2.65 11.19 26.87
C ASN A 8 -2.86 10.56 25.48
N GLN A 9 -3.98 9.89 25.22
CA GLN A 9 -4.24 9.30 23.90
C GLN A 9 -4.52 10.38 22.83
N LEU A 10 -5.18 11.48 23.19
CA LEU A 10 -5.35 12.62 22.28
C LEU A 10 -4.01 13.25 21.93
N ARG A 11 -3.14 13.44 22.91
CA ARG A 11 -1.79 13.94 22.70
C ARG A 11 -0.99 13.05 21.78
N GLN A 12 -0.98 11.73 22.01
CA GLN A 12 -0.34 10.74 21.16
C GLN A 12 -0.87 10.81 19.72
N ASN A 13 -2.18 10.90 19.56
CA ASN A 13 -2.84 10.98 18.24
C ASN A 13 -2.39 12.22 17.46
N VAL A 14 -2.36 13.40 18.09
CA VAL A 14 -1.89 14.64 17.47
C VAL A 14 -0.45 14.51 16.99
N TYR A 15 0.46 14.03 17.84
CA TYR A 15 1.86 13.88 17.44
C TYR A 15 2.08 12.80 16.38
N ALA A 16 1.27 11.73 16.38
CA ALA A 16 1.29 10.73 15.31
C ALA A 16 0.90 11.32 13.95
N HIS A 17 -0.12 12.19 13.91
CA HIS A 17 -0.50 12.89 12.69
C HIS A 17 0.59 13.86 12.20
N TYR A 18 1.18 14.64 13.10
CA TYR A 18 2.31 15.52 12.72
C TYR A 18 3.52 14.72 12.26
N ALA A 19 3.87 13.62 12.94
CA ALA A 19 4.95 12.73 12.53
C ALA A 19 4.68 12.11 11.16
N SER A 20 3.41 11.94 10.78
CA SER A 20 3.00 11.46 9.45
C SER A 20 2.89 12.58 8.40
N GLY A 21 3.22 13.83 8.73
CA GLY A 21 3.25 14.95 7.79
C GLY A 21 2.00 15.84 7.76
N ALA A 22 1.05 15.65 8.69
CA ALA A 22 -0.08 16.56 8.80
C ALA A 22 0.37 17.97 9.22
N ASN A 23 -0.19 19.00 8.62
CA ASN A 23 0.07 20.40 8.97
C ASN A 23 -0.98 20.98 9.93
N MET A 24 -2.11 20.29 10.09
CA MET A 24 -3.22 20.72 10.93
C MET A 24 -3.93 19.51 11.49
N VAL A 25 -4.39 19.62 12.73
CA VAL A 25 -5.28 18.65 13.37
C VAL A 25 -6.51 19.40 13.86
N GLU A 26 -7.67 19.01 13.38
CA GLU A 26 -8.95 19.56 13.81
C GLU A 26 -9.71 18.52 14.64
N TYR A 27 -10.36 19.00 15.71
CA TYR A 27 -11.22 18.17 16.52
C TYR A 27 -12.70 18.44 16.18
N TRP A 28 -13.44 17.43 15.88
CA TRP A 28 -14.87 17.44 15.79
C TRP A 28 -15.42 16.95 17.13
N HIS A 29 -16.06 17.79 17.93
CA HIS A 29 -16.32 19.23 17.79
C HIS A 29 -16.18 19.93 19.16
N TRP A 30 -16.40 21.27 19.22
CA TRP A 30 -16.14 22.04 20.44
C TRP A 30 -16.98 21.57 21.62
N SER A 31 -18.31 21.51 21.49
CA SER A 31 -19.21 21.06 22.55
C SER A 31 -20.00 19.83 22.10
N THR A 32 -20.29 18.94 23.04
CA THR A 32 -21.16 17.79 22.80
C THR A 32 -22.55 18.27 22.35
N LEU A 33 -23.12 17.66 21.32
CA LEU A 33 -24.40 18.06 20.75
C LEU A 33 -25.57 17.71 21.69
N HIS A 34 -26.56 18.62 21.76
CA HIS A 34 -27.73 18.48 22.63
C HIS A 34 -28.97 17.94 21.89
N TYR A 35 -28.91 17.84 20.55
CA TYR A 35 -30.06 17.50 19.70
C TYR A 35 -29.72 16.46 18.66
N GLY A 36 -30.72 15.69 18.25
CA GLY A 36 -30.63 14.75 17.15
C GLY A 36 -29.93 13.43 17.50
N GLN A 37 -29.51 12.71 16.50
CA GLN A 37 -28.93 11.38 16.65
C GLN A 37 -27.50 11.39 17.21
N GLU A 38 -26.81 12.52 17.11
CA GLU A 38 -25.40 12.67 17.46
C GLU A 38 -25.19 13.18 18.91
N THR A 39 -26.23 13.17 19.75
CA THR A 39 -26.14 13.61 21.13
C THR A 39 -25.14 12.85 21.99
N TYR A 40 -24.74 11.63 21.57
CA TYR A 40 -23.71 10.82 22.21
C TYR A 40 -22.31 11.01 21.61
N TRP A 41 -22.17 11.79 20.54
CA TRP A 41 -20.86 12.14 19.99
C TRP A 41 -20.25 13.25 20.83
N ARG A 42 -19.07 12.96 21.36
CA ARG A 42 -18.44 13.80 22.38
C ARG A 42 -17.61 14.91 21.73
N GLY A 43 -17.86 16.13 22.18
CA GLY A 43 -17.00 17.27 21.92
C GLY A 43 -15.86 17.42 22.94
N VAL A 44 -15.08 18.47 22.77
CA VAL A 44 -14.05 18.87 23.73
C VAL A 44 -14.67 19.24 25.08
N LEU A 45 -15.82 19.93 25.06
CA LEU A 45 -16.66 20.15 26.23
C LEU A 45 -17.74 19.08 26.36
N GLY A 46 -18.14 18.73 27.58
CA GLY A 46 -19.26 17.83 27.84
C GLY A 46 -20.64 18.47 27.54
N HIS A 47 -21.71 17.73 27.81
CA HIS A 47 -23.08 18.25 27.68
C HIS A 47 -23.36 19.41 28.63
N ASP A 48 -22.68 19.49 29.76
CA ASP A 48 -22.73 20.56 30.71
C ASP A 48 -22.02 21.84 30.28
N LEU A 49 -21.36 21.80 29.08
CA LEU A 49 -20.59 22.90 28.50
C LEU A 49 -19.40 23.35 29.39
N GLN A 50 -19.00 22.52 30.33
CA GLN A 50 -17.90 22.82 31.23
C GLN A 50 -16.59 22.08 30.85
N PRO A 51 -15.43 22.65 31.21
CA PRO A 51 -14.16 21.99 31.08
C PRO A 51 -14.12 20.66 31.84
N ASN A 52 -13.76 19.60 31.15
CA ASN A 52 -13.64 18.26 31.67
C ASN A 52 -12.23 17.71 31.47
N ARG A 53 -12.03 16.39 31.67
CA ARG A 53 -10.74 15.70 31.46
C ARG A 53 -10.21 15.89 30.02
N ILE A 54 -11.09 15.77 29.03
CA ILE A 54 -10.74 15.93 27.61
C ILE A 54 -10.28 17.36 27.31
N TYR A 55 -11.02 18.36 27.81
CA TYR A 55 -10.65 19.77 27.67
C TYR A 55 -9.26 20.06 28.26
N LYS A 56 -8.92 19.49 29.41
CA LYS A 56 -7.61 19.66 30.04
C LYS A 56 -6.50 19.08 29.18
N GLU A 57 -6.68 17.87 28.66
CA GLU A 57 -5.71 17.21 27.79
C GLU A 57 -5.53 17.97 26.47
N PHE A 58 -6.65 18.36 25.84
CA PHE A 58 -6.65 19.22 24.64
C PHE A 58 -5.86 20.51 24.87
N THR A 59 -6.16 21.24 25.94
CA THR A 59 -5.49 22.51 26.27
C THR A 59 -4.00 22.32 26.52
N THR A 60 -3.61 21.25 27.20
CA THR A 60 -2.20 20.93 27.45
C THR A 60 -1.47 20.68 26.13
N THR A 61 -2.04 19.87 25.23
CA THR A 61 -1.47 19.58 23.91
C THR A 61 -1.37 20.84 23.05
N ALA A 62 -2.43 21.67 23.05
CA ALA A 62 -2.43 22.92 22.28
C ALA A 62 -1.31 23.89 22.75
N LYS A 63 -1.13 24.05 24.06
CA LYS A 63 -0.04 24.87 24.63
C LYS A 63 1.35 24.29 24.33
N GLU A 64 1.52 22.97 24.30
CA GLU A 64 2.75 22.34 23.84
C GLU A 64 3.06 22.71 22.39
N LEU A 65 2.06 22.57 21.50
CA LEU A 65 2.21 22.88 20.08
C LEU A 65 2.49 24.38 19.86
N GLU A 66 1.82 25.27 20.60
CA GLU A 66 2.13 26.70 20.57
C GLU A 66 3.60 26.95 20.90
N ARG A 67 4.15 26.31 21.90
CA ARG A 67 5.55 26.46 22.34
C ARG A 67 6.56 25.92 21.32
N ILE A 68 6.29 24.76 20.70
CA ILE A 68 7.23 24.07 19.80
C ILE A 68 6.94 24.29 18.32
N GLY A 69 5.82 24.90 17.98
CA GLY A 69 5.31 25.02 16.60
C GLY A 69 6.33 25.61 15.63
N SER A 70 7.08 26.66 16.06
CA SER A 70 8.13 27.24 15.22
C SER A 70 9.26 26.28 14.84
N HIS A 71 9.46 25.21 15.61
CA HIS A 71 10.48 24.19 15.34
C HIS A 71 9.99 23.04 14.46
N ILE A 72 8.67 22.84 14.39
CA ILE A 72 8.08 21.70 13.65
C ILE A 72 7.29 22.12 12.40
N VAL A 73 7.02 23.42 12.21
CA VAL A 73 6.32 23.91 11.03
C VAL A 73 7.20 23.76 9.78
N ASN A 74 6.57 23.37 8.66
CA ASN A 74 7.23 23.20 7.37
C ASN A 74 8.33 22.11 7.32
N LEU A 75 8.41 21.24 8.31
CA LEU A 75 9.27 20.07 8.22
C LEU A 75 8.77 19.17 7.08
N LYS A 76 9.71 18.69 6.26
CA LYS A 76 9.44 17.76 5.17
C LYS A 76 10.19 16.47 5.42
N LYS A 77 9.47 15.36 5.31
CA LYS A 77 10.09 14.05 5.26
C LYS A 77 10.82 13.88 3.91
N LYS A 78 11.90 13.11 3.94
CA LYS A 78 12.63 12.67 2.74
C LYS A 78 12.56 11.17 2.69
N ASN A 79 11.42 10.66 2.27
CA ASN A 79 11.23 9.23 2.11
C ASN A 79 11.86 8.76 0.80
N ARG A 80 12.51 7.60 0.82
CA ARG A 80 13.12 6.98 -0.36
C ARG A 80 12.28 5.85 -0.94
N ALA A 81 11.21 5.46 -0.22
CA ALA A 81 10.22 4.50 -0.69
C ALA A 81 8.87 5.17 -0.87
N ALA A 82 8.11 4.74 -1.87
CA ALA A 82 6.75 5.19 -2.09
C ALA A 82 5.80 4.04 -2.40
N ILE A 83 4.54 4.21 -1.99
CA ILE A 83 3.43 3.35 -2.37
C ILE A 83 2.63 4.08 -3.43
N LEU A 84 2.47 3.46 -4.59
CA LEU A 84 1.64 4.00 -5.66
C LEU A 84 0.16 3.74 -5.37
N TYR A 85 -0.64 4.79 -5.21
CA TYR A 85 -2.08 4.70 -5.00
C TYR A 85 -2.83 5.03 -6.29
N SER A 86 -3.64 4.10 -6.76
CA SER A 86 -4.53 4.28 -7.92
C SER A 86 -5.99 4.29 -7.46
N HIS A 87 -6.61 5.46 -7.52
CA HIS A 87 -8.03 5.61 -7.22
C HIS A 87 -8.90 4.82 -8.21
N ASP A 88 -8.54 4.88 -9.50
CA ASP A 88 -9.24 4.17 -10.56
C ASP A 88 -9.15 2.66 -10.39
N SER A 89 -7.97 2.12 -10.05
CA SER A 89 -7.82 0.69 -9.76
C SER A 89 -8.60 0.26 -8.52
N TYR A 90 -8.61 1.09 -7.47
CA TYR A 90 -9.40 0.84 -6.26
C TYR A 90 -10.89 0.69 -6.58
N HIS A 91 -11.46 1.62 -7.33
CA HIS A 91 -12.89 1.59 -7.70
C HIS A 91 -13.20 0.48 -8.69
N ALA A 92 -12.37 0.30 -9.72
CA ALA A 92 -12.58 -0.74 -10.72
C ALA A 92 -12.54 -2.14 -10.09
N LEU A 93 -11.58 -2.42 -9.23
CA LEU A 93 -11.49 -3.68 -8.50
C LEU A 93 -12.64 -3.88 -7.51
N GLY A 94 -13.09 -2.81 -6.85
CA GLY A 94 -14.25 -2.86 -5.95
C GLY A 94 -15.57 -3.14 -6.68
N PHE A 95 -15.64 -2.83 -7.98
CA PHE A 95 -16.81 -3.11 -8.82
C PHE A 95 -16.82 -4.56 -9.35
N MET A 96 -15.67 -5.23 -9.40
CA MET A 96 -15.58 -6.58 -9.97
C MET A 96 -16.24 -7.63 -9.07
N PRO A 97 -17.23 -8.41 -9.60
CA PRO A 97 -18.00 -9.35 -8.78
C PRO A 97 -17.25 -10.62 -8.40
N TYR A 98 -16.03 -10.83 -8.91
CA TYR A 98 -15.28 -12.08 -8.76
C TYR A 98 -14.21 -12.03 -7.67
N THR A 99 -14.28 -11.05 -6.81
CA THR A 99 -13.26 -10.85 -5.78
C THR A 99 -13.89 -10.96 -4.41
N TYR A 100 -13.45 -11.93 -3.64
CA TYR A 100 -14.03 -12.29 -2.34
C TYR A 100 -13.53 -11.40 -1.19
N LYS A 101 -12.45 -10.64 -1.40
CA LYS A 101 -11.86 -9.75 -0.39
C LYS A 101 -11.70 -8.35 -0.96
N SER A 102 -11.50 -7.37 -0.08
CA SER A 102 -11.11 -6.03 -0.51
C SER A 102 -9.85 -6.10 -1.38
N ASN A 103 -10.00 -5.76 -2.64
CA ASN A 103 -9.04 -6.10 -3.70
C ASN A 103 -7.91 -5.12 -3.87
N TYR A 104 -7.89 -4.07 -3.04
CA TYR A 104 -6.85 -3.06 -3.10
C TYR A 104 -6.12 -2.99 -1.74
N PRO A 105 -5.07 -3.82 -1.57
CA PRO A 105 -4.44 -4.08 -0.28
C PRO A 105 -3.45 -2.99 0.14
N ILE A 106 -3.81 -1.72 0.03
CA ILE A 106 -2.92 -0.61 0.40
C ILE A 106 -2.52 -0.68 1.88
N ASP A 107 -3.44 -1.07 2.76
CA ASP A 107 -3.16 -1.24 4.19
C ASP A 107 -2.13 -2.35 4.44
N MET A 108 -2.20 -3.45 3.68
CA MET A 108 -1.22 -4.53 3.78
C MET A 108 0.16 -4.07 3.34
N VAL A 109 0.24 -3.33 2.24
CA VAL A 109 1.50 -2.78 1.72
C VAL A 109 2.09 -1.78 2.70
N HIS A 110 1.28 -0.84 3.21
CA HIS A 110 1.74 0.12 4.20
C HIS A 110 2.23 -0.59 5.48
N LYS A 111 1.50 -1.57 6.00
CA LYS A 111 1.92 -2.37 7.16
C LYS A 111 3.22 -3.11 6.92
N ALA A 112 3.40 -3.69 5.72
CA ALA A 112 4.62 -4.41 5.37
C ALA A 112 5.88 -3.54 5.46
N LEU A 113 5.76 -2.25 5.18
CA LEU A 113 6.87 -1.29 5.26
C LEU A 113 6.97 -0.65 6.65
N TYR A 114 5.86 -0.22 7.21
CA TYR A 114 5.80 0.47 8.50
C TYR A 114 6.40 -0.35 9.64
N PHE A 115 6.02 -1.63 9.79
CA PHE A 115 6.56 -2.50 10.85
C PHE A 115 8.04 -2.87 10.67
N GLN A 116 8.59 -2.55 9.52
CA GLN A 116 10.04 -2.67 9.25
C GLN A 116 10.79 -1.34 9.41
N ASN A 117 10.11 -0.32 9.96
CA ASN A 117 10.62 1.04 10.12
C ASN A 117 11.03 1.72 8.80
N ILE A 118 10.34 1.38 7.70
CA ILE A 118 10.53 2.01 6.41
C ILE A 118 9.42 3.02 6.23
N GLU A 119 9.78 4.29 6.32
CA GLU A 119 8.84 5.36 6.02
C GLU A 119 8.61 5.50 4.53
N THR A 120 7.34 5.70 4.15
CA THR A 120 6.91 5.76 2.76
C THR A 120 6.00 6.95 2.52
N ASP A 121 6.10 7.52 1.32
CA ASP A 121 5.07 8.39 0.79
C ASP A 121 3.97 7.56 0.12
N ILE A 122 2.72 8.01 0.18
CA ILE A 122 1.63 7.47 -0.62
C ILE A 122 1.38 8.46 -1.75
N ILE A 123 1.66 8.03 -2.99
CA ILE A 123 1.60 8.88 -4.16
C ILE A 123 0.39 8.52 -5.02
N PRO A 124 -0.55 9.45 -5.24
CA PRO A 124 -1.59 9.26 -6.24
C PRO A 124 -0.96 9.17 -7.64
N CYS A 125 -1.14 8.04 -8.31
CA CYS A 125 -0.49 7.77 -9.60
C CYS A 125 -1.16 8.42 -10.81
N ASP A 126 -2.33 9.02 -10.63
CA ASP A 126 -3.10 9.68 -11.68
C ASP A 126 -2.52 11.04 -12.11
N LYS A 127 -1.60 11.60 -11.32
CA LYS A 127 -1.04 12.95 -11.57
C LYS A 127 0.47 13.01 -11.54
N THR A 128 1.16 11.91 -11.26
CA THR A 128 2.62 11.90 -11.11
C THR A 128 3.23 10.76 -11.88
N THR A 129 4.17 11.08 -12.75
CA THR A 129 5.03 10.13 -13.45
C THR A 129 6.52 10.36 -13.13
N ASP A 130 6.83 11.31 -12.26
CA ASP A 130 8.19 11.56 -11.79
C ASP A 130 8.42 10.83 -10.47
N PHE A 131 9.25 9.80 -10.52
CA PHE A 131 9.66 8.98 -9.39
C PHE A 131 11.13 9.20 -9.00
N SER A 132 11.78 10.22 -9.53
CA SER A 132 13.23 10.46 -9.41
C SER A 132 13.72 10.65 -7.96
N GLY A 133 12.82 11.00 -7.04
CA GLY A 133 13.14 11.16 -5.63
C GLY A 133 13.17 9.85 -4.83
N TYR A 134 12.79 8.72 -5.44
CA TYR A 134 12.65 7.44 -4.76
C TYR A 134 13.64 6.40 -5.26
N ASP A 135 13.96 5.45 -4.40
CA ASP A 135 14.72 4.26 -4.77
C ASP A 135 13.81 3.04 -4.97
N MET A 136 12.67 3.06 -4.30
CA MET A 136 11.73 1.94 -4.28
C MET A 136 10.29 2.40 -4.46
N LEU A 137 9.56 1.70 -5.33
CA LEU A 137 8.11 1.80 -5.45
C LEU A 137 7.48 0.46 -5.07
N VAL A 138 6.47 0.50 -4.19
CA VAL A 138 5.59 -0.65 -3.95
C VAL A 138 4.24 -0.35 -4.56
N ILE A 139 3.81 -1.21 -5.47
CA ILE A 139 2.65 -0.97 -6.31
C ILE A 139 1.59 -2.04 -6.01
N PRO A 140 0.55 -1.68 -5.24
CA PRO A 140 -0.65 -2.50 -5.12
C PRO A 140 -1.22 -2.82 -6.51
N PRO A 141 -2.25 -3.70 -6.63
CA PRO A 141 -2.80 -4.04 -7.94
C PRO A 141 -3.14 -2.81 -8.79
N LEU A 142 -2.28 -2.46 -9.73
CA LEU A 142 -2.45 -1.34 -10.66
C LEU A 142 -3.27 -1.81 -11.86
N TYR A 143 -4.55 -2.16 -11.60
CA TYR A 143 -5.46 -2.77 -12.55
C TYR A 143 -5.80 -1.85 -13.72
N VAL A 144 -6.08 -0.58 -13.41
CA VAL A 144 -6.32 0.49 -14.39
C VAL A 144 -5.12 1.43 -14.41
N ALA A 145 -4.53 1.62 -15.59
CA ALA A 145 -3.39 2.53 -15.76
C ALA A 145 -3.32 3.07 -17.19
N THR A 146 -2.85 4.31 -17.34
CA THR A 146 -2.47 4.85 -18.64
C THR A 146 -1.17 4.23 -19.13
N ASP A 147 -0.95 4.21 -20.44
CA ASP A 147 0.32 3.78 -21.02
C ASP A 147 1.47 4.68 -20.55
N GLN A 148 1.22 5.97 -20.40
CA GLN A 148 2.22 6.93 -19.89
C GLN A 148 2.71 6.56 -18.50
N LEU A 149 1.81 6.19 -17.58
CA LEU A 149 2.18 5.75 -16.24
C LEU A 149 3.01 4.45 -16.28
N LEU A 150 2.58 3.48 -17.09
CA LEU A 150 3.29 2.21 -17.20
C LEU A 150 4.70 2.39 -17.81
N LEU A 151 4.86 3.29 -18.79
CA LEU A 151 6.16 3.66 -19.33
C LEU A 151 7.04 4.38 -18.30
N ALA A 152 6.48 5.26 -17.49
CA ALA A 152 7.24 5.92 -16.43
C ALA A 152 7.74 4.93 -15.37
N ILE A 153 6.96 3.90 -15.05
CA ILE A 153 7.39 2.80 -14.17
C ILE A 153 8.52 1.99 -14.84
N ASP A 154 8.38 1.68 -16.14
CA ASP A 154 9.44 0.99 -16.91
C ASP A 154 10.77 1.78 -16.88
N GLU A 155 10.71 3.08 -17.17
CA GLU A 155 11.88 3.98 -17.13
C GLU A 155 12.49 4.09 -15.72
N PHE A 156 11.66 4.12 -14.69
CA PHE A 156 12.14 4.12 -13.31
C PHE A 156 12.98 2.87 -13.01
N VAL A 157 12.51 1.68 -13.40
CA VAL A 157 13.28 0.44 -13.25
C VAL A 157 14.55 0.48 -14.07
N GLN A 158 14.48 0.89 -15.36
CA GLN A 158 15.67 1.00 -16.22
C GLN A 158 16.75 1.88 -15.62
N SER A 159 16.36 2.98 -14.97
CA SER A 159 17.26 3.97 -14.37
C SER A 159 17.91 3.51 -13.07
N GLY A 160 17.47 2.42 -12.46
CA GLY A 160 18.04 1.84 -11.24
C GLY A 160 17.04 1.73 -10.09
N GLY A 161 15.80 2.11 -10.30
CA GLY A 161 14.73 1.99 -9.31
C GLY A 161 14.34 0.55 -9.04
N HIS A 162 13.79 0.32 -7.88
CA HIS A 162 13.30 -0.96 -7.43
C HIS A 162 11.79 -0.96 -7.36
N VAL A 163 11.14 -1.91 -8.02
CA VAL A 163 9.68 -2.04 -7.98
C VAL A 163 9.28 -3.37 -7.37
N VAL A 164 8.38 -3.33 -6.38
CA VAL A 164 7.58 -4.49 -5.95
C VAL A 164 6.16 -4.27 -6.43
N MET A 165 5.69 -5.09 -7.35
CA MET A 165 4.40 -4.95 -8.00
C MET A 165 3.52 -6.16 -7.73
N MET A 166 2.23 -5.90 -7.49
CA MET A 166 1.25 -6.95 -7.22
C MET A 166 0.45 -7.31 -8.47
N HIS A 167 -0.23 -8.43 -8.39
CA HIS A 167 -1.09 -9.01 -9.42
C HIS A 167 -2.06 -8.00 -10.06
N LYS A 168 -2.60 -8.34 -11.22
CA LYS A 168 -3.54 -7.53 -12.04
C LYS A 168 -2.97 -6.20 -12.54
N SER A 169 -1.69 -5.90 -12.29
CA SER A 169 -1.09 -4.65 -12.73
C SER A 169 -0.90 -4.59 -14.24
N GLY A 170 -1.22 -3.41 -14.84
CA GLY A 170 -1.12 -3.19 -16.27
C GLY A 170 -2.17 -3.91 -17.13
N TYR A 171 -3.22 -4.46 -16.51
CA TYR A 171 -4.22 -5.28 -17.20
C TYR A 171 -5.20 -4.45 -18.03
N CYS A 172 -5.73 -3.35 -17.50
CA CYS A 172 -6.65 -2.44 -18.18
C CYS A 172 -6.02 -1.09 -18.51
N ASN A 173 -6.55 -0.43 -19.54
CA ASN A 173 -6.25 0.95 -19.84
C ASN A 173 -7.07 1.92 -18.95
N GLU A 174 -6.93 3.23 -19.15
CA GLU A 174 -7.62 4.29 -18.42
C GLU A 174 -9.15 4.28 -18.51
N HIS A 175 -9.68 3.53 -19.46
CA HIS A 175 -11.13 3.34 -19.64
C HIS A 175 -11.64 2.03 -19.01
N SER A 176 -10.81 1.38 -18.19
CA SER A 176 -11.08 0.04 -17.62
C SER A 176 -11.30 -1.05 -18.70
N ALA A 177 -10.86 -0.81 -19.94
CA ALA A 177 -10.87 -1.80 -20.98
C ALA A 177 -9.61 -2.66 -20.92
N VAL A 178 -9.80 -3.99 -20.96
CA VAL A 178 -8.68 -4.94 -20.99
C VAL A 178 -7.84 -4.71 -22.24
N ARG A 179 -6.53 -4.63 -22.06
CA ARG A 179 -5.58 -4.45 -23.17
C ARG A 179 -5.58 -5.68 -24.08
N ALA A 180 -5.66 -5.45 -25.40
CA ALA A 180 -5.57 -6.51 -26.40
C ALA A 180 -4.10 -6.92 -26.68
N THR A 181 -3.29 -7.03 -25.61
CA THR A 181 -1.89 -7.42 -25.64
C THR A 181 -1.63 -8.47 -24.56
N LEU A 182 -0.54 -9.23 -24.69
CA LEU A 182 -0.13 -10.13 -23.60
C LEU A 182 0.10 -9.35 -22.31
N ALA A 183 -0.55 -9.78 -21.22
CA ALA A 183 -0.37 -9.15 -19.92
C ALA A 183 1.07 -9.38 -19.41
N PRO A 184 1.66 -8.42 -18.72
CA PRO A 184 1.14 -7.15 -18.22
C PRO A 184 1.29 -5.96 -19.21
N GLY A 185 1.11 -6.18 -20.49
CA GLY A 185 1.09 -5.14 -21.52
C GLY A 185 2.43 -4.39 -21.66
N PRO A 186 2.46 -3.05 -21.56
CA PRO A 186 3.69 -2.26 -21.70
C PRO A 186 4.80 -2.65 -20.71
N LEU A 187 4.45 -3.20 -19.55
CA LEU A 187 5.43 -3.61 -18.52
C LEU A 187 6.06 -4.98 -18.77
N ARG A 188 5.68 -5.70 -19.85
CA ARG A 188 6.17 -7.06 -20.11
C ARG A 188 7.70 -7.18 -20.06
N LYS A 189 8.41 -6.20 -20.62
CA LYS A 189 9.88 -6.19 -20.61
C LYS A 189 10.46 -5.97 -19.22
N ALA A 190 9.95 -4.99 -18.49
CA ALA A 190 10.39 -4.72 -17.13
C ALA A 190 10.04 -5.88 -16.18
N CYS A 191 8.87 -6.50 -16.34
CA CYS A 191 8.47 -7.69 -15.58
C CYS A 191 9.22 -8.94 -15.98
N GLY A 192 9.67 -9.07 -17.24
CA GLY A 192 10.41 -10.20 -17.78
C GLY A 192 9.58 -11.48 -17.91
N PHE A 193 8.27 -11.37 -17.99
CA PHE A 193 7.31 -12.45 -18.18
C PHE A 193 6.09 -11.97 -18.95
N HIS A 194 5.26 -12.90 -19.37
CA HIS A 194 3.89 -12.65 -19.80
C HIS A 194 2.94 -13.67 -19.17
N TYR A 195 1.61 -13.41 -19.26
CA TYR A 195 0.58 -14.40 -18.94
C TYR A 195 -0.68 -14.17 -19.79
N GLN A 196 -1.46 -15.25 -19.93
CA GLN A 196 -2.73 -15.25 -20.65
C GLN A 196 -3.85 -15.85 -19.82
N GLU A 197 -3.49 -16.64 -18.82
CA GLU A 197 -4.42 -17.37 -17.97
C GLU A 197 -4.23 -16.99 -16.51
N PHE A 198 -5.30 -17.07 -15.79
CA PHE A 198 -5.37 -16.85 -14.35
C PHE A 198 -6.52 -17.68 -13.74
N SER A 199 -6.53 -17.80 -12.44
CA SER A 199 -7.61 -18.48 -11.71
C SER A 199 -7.94 -17.76 -10.42
N THR A 200 -9.20 -17.82 -10.01
CA THR A 200 -9.55 -17.68 -8.60
C THR A 200 -9.13 -18.93 -7.86
N ILE A 201 -8.60 -18.79 -6.67
CA ILE A 201 -8.07 -19.88 -5.85
C ILE A 201 -8.54 -19.72 -4.41
N GLY A 202 -8.61 -20.86 -3.68
CA GLY A 202 -8.60 -20.85 -2.21
C GLY A 202 -7.20 -20.55 -1.66
N ASP A 203 -7.00 -20.80 -0.37
CA ASP A 203 -5.68 -20.66 0.25
C ASP A 203 -4.73 -21.76 -0.28
N LEU A 204 -3.59 -21.37 -0.81
CA LEU A 204 -2.51 -22.24 -1.27
C LEU A 204 -1.22 -21.87 -0.58
N SER A 205 -0.48 -22.88 -0.12
CA SER A 205 0.89 -22.67 0.41
C SER A 205 1.88 -22.49 -0.74
N LEU A 206 2.95 -21.73 -0.48
CA LEU A 206 4.11 -21.75 -1.36
C LEU A 206 4.94 -23.01 -1.10
N LYS A 207 5.40 -23.61 -2.18
CA LYS A 207 6.25 -24.78 -2.17
C LYS A 207 7.59 -24.46 -1.49
N ASP A 208 8.06 -25.37 -0.63
CA ASP A 208 9.37 -25.31 0.02
C ASP A 208 9.64 -24.07 0.90
N ASN A 209 8.64 -23.25 1.19
CA ASN A 209 8.75 -22.03 1.99
C ASN A 209 10.01 -21.18 1.66
N PRO A 210 10.15 -20.68 0.43
CA PRO A 210 11.41 -20.08 -0.07
C PRO A 210 11.83 -18.82 0.67
N PHE A 211 10.89 -18.16 1.38
CA PHE A 211 11.13 -16.96 2.16
C PHE A 211 11.31 -17.23 3.67
N GLN A 212 11.36 -18.51 4.08
CA GLN A 212 11.55 -18.96 5.47
C GLN A 212 10.59 -18.31 6.46
N LEU A 213 9.31 -18.19 6.08
CA LEU A 213 8.29 -17.57 6.89
C LEU A 213 7.97 -18.44 8.12
N GLU A 214 7.93 -17.81 9.30
CA GLU A 214 7.46 -18.44 10.55
C GLU A 214 5.93 -18.49 10.64
N GLY A 215 5.22 -17.69 9.82
CA GLY A 215 3.77 -17.58 9.78
C GLY A 215 3.15 -18.15 8.51
N LYS A 216 2.12 -17.47 8.00
CA LYS A 216 1.35 -17.92 6.83
C LYS A 216 2.16 -17.77 5.54
N ASN A 217 2.74 -18.87 5.07
CA ASN A 217 3.37 -18.97 3.77
C ASN A 217 2.31 -19.27 2.69
N GLN A 218 1.41 -18.31 2.42
CA GLN A 218 0.19 -18.56 1.64
C GLN A 218 -0.11 -17.43 0.65
N ILE A 219 -0.81 -17.84 -0.42
CA ILE A 219 -1.51 -16.98 -1.37
C ILE A 219 -2.99 -17.35 -1.38
N SER A 220 -3.86 -16.44 -1.79
CA SER A 220 -5.30 -16.68 -1.88
C SER A 220 -5.95 -15.88 -3.00
N ASP A 221 -7.24 -16.09 -3.22
CA ASP A 221 -8.16 -15.33 -4.07
C ASP A 221 -7.83 -15.28 -5.55
N TRP A 222 -6.59 -15.00 -5.94
CA TRP A 222 -6.17 -14.78 -7.32
C TRP A 222 -4.79 -15.36 -7.60
N TYR A 223 -4.59 -15.95 -8.76
CA TYR A 223 -3.32 -16.49 -9.22
C TYR A 223 -3.18 -16.33 -10.74
N GLU A 224 -2.16 -15.63 -11.18
CA GLU A 224 -1.78 -15.45 -12.59
C GLU A 224 -0.73 -16.49 -12.97
N PHE A 225 -0.93 -17.15 -14.11
CA PHE A 225 -0.04 -18.20 -14.59
C PHE A 225 1.13 -17.58 -15.37
N LEU A 226 2.09 -17.05 -14.61
CA LEU A 226 3.24 -16.34 -15.18
C LEU A 226 4.11 -17.26 -16.02
N ILE A 227 4.50 -16.81 -17.21
CA ILE A 227 5.43 -17.48 -18.12
C ILE A 227 6.69 -16.63 -18.20
N PRO A 228 7.77 -16.99 -17.46
CA PRO A 228 9.02 -16.24 -17.45
C PRO A 228 9.67 -16.19 -18.82
N GLU A 229 10.25 -15.05 -19.16
CA GLU A 229 11.07 -14.79 -20.37
C GLU A 229 12.49 -14.46 -19.96
N THR A 230 12.67 -13.41 -19.15
CA THR A 230 13.96 -13.01 -18.57
C THR A 230 13.91 -13.00 -17.05
N ALA A 231 12.72 -13.05 -16.47
CA ALA A 231 12.53 -13.05 -15.02
C ALA A 231 12.97 -14.39 -14.40
N THR A 232 13.54 -14.31 -13.22
CA THR A 232 13.88 -15.46 -12.38
C THR A 232 12.70 -15.78 -11.46
N PRO A 233 12.14 -17.00 -11.49
CA PRO A 233 11.16 -17.45 -10.51
C PRO A 233 11.75 -17.48 -9.09
N LEU A 234 11.04 -16.92 -8.12
CA LEU A 234 11.43 -16.96 -6.71
C LEU A 234 10.57 -17.92 -5.88
N ALA A 235 9.31 -18.11 -6.26
CA ALA A 235 8.39 -18.99 -5.54
C ALA A 235 7.35 -19.60 -6.47
N TYR A 236 6.91 -20.81 -6.11
CA TYR A 236 5.82 -21.56 -6.74
C TYR A 236 4.77 -21.92 -5.71
N ALA A 237 3.52 -22.11 -6.14
CA ALA A 237 2.47 -22.64 -5.27
C ALA A 237 2.57 -24.16 -5.15
N GLU A 238 2.21 -24.69 -4.00
CA GLU A 238 2.05 -26.13 -3.81
C GLU A 238 0.66 -26.56 -4.33
N HIS A 239 0.62 -26.92 -5.61
CA HIS A 239 -0.60 -27.35 -6.28
C HIS A 239 -0.28 -28.33 -7.42
N PRO A 240 -1.02 -29.45 -7.55
CA PRO A 240 -0.68 -30.50 -8.51
C PRO A 240 -0.74 -30.05 -9.98
N PHE A 241 -1.58 -29.07 -10.32
CA PHE A 241 -1.73 -28.55 -11.68
C PHE A 241 -1.16 -27.16 -11.87
N PHE A 242 -1.39 -26.24 -10.90
CA PHE A 242 -0.98 -24.83 -11.04
C PHE A 242 0.45 -24.59 -10.52
N GLY A 243 1.02 -25.49 -9.76
CA GLY A 243 2.37 -25.36 -9.18
C GLY A 243 3.54 -25.33 -10.20
N LYS A 244 3.27 -25.40 -11.49
CA LYS A 244 4.25 -25.26 -12.56
C LYS A 244 4.52 -23.81 -12.97
N TRP A 245 3.63 -22.88 -12.62
CA TRP A 245 3.81 -21.46 -12.86
C TRP A 245 4.33 -20.75 -11.61
N PRO A 246 5.29 -19.82 -11.71
CA PRO A 246 5.75 -19.10 -10.54
C PRO A 246 4.69 -18.13 -10.01
N VAL A 247 4.65 -17.99 -8.67
CA VAL A 247 3.84 -17.00 -7.96
C VAL A 247 4.59 -15.69 -7.86
N VAL A 248 5.90 -15.76 -7.59
CA VAL A 248 6.75 -14.59 -7.43
C VAL A 248 7.92 -14.69 -8.40
N THR A 249 8.16 -13.61 -9.11
CA THR A 249 9.31 -13.48 -10.04
C THR A 249 10.10 -12.23 -9.75
N GLU A 250 11.39 -12.23 -10.05
CA GLU A 250 12.24 -11.04 -10.06
C GLU A 250 12.90 -10.91 -11.45
N ASN A 251 12.89 -9.72 -12.00
CA ASN A 251 13.58 -9.40 -13.24
C ASN A 251 14.57 -8.26 -13.03
N LYS A 252 15.83 -8.48 -13.39
CA LYS A 252 16.83 -7.41 -13.52
C LYS A 252 16.61 -6.72 -14.86
N TYR A 253 16.34 -5.43 -14.84
CA TYR A 253 16.02 -4.66 -16.02
C TYR A 253 16.72 -3.29 -16.01
N GLY A 254 17.57 -3.06 -17.01
CA GLY A 254 18.45 -1.89 -17.00
C GLY A 254 19.40 -1.92 -15.79
N LYS A 255 19.36 -0.88 -14.97
CA LYS A 255 20.14 -0.75 -13.73
C LYS A 255 19.38 -1.18 -12.49
N GLY A 256 18.06 -1.36 -12.59
CA GLY A 256 17.17 -1.68 -11.48
C GLY A 256 16.60 -3.09 -11.57
N LYS A 257 15.53 -3.31 -10.83
CA LYS A 257 14.82 -4.59 -10.80
C LYS A 257 13.37 -4.46 -10.47
N LEU A 258 12.56 -5.40 -10.94
CA LEU A 258 11.15 -5.51 -10.68
C LEU A 258 10.83 -6.90 -10.11
N THR A 259 10.20 -6.90 -8.94
CA THR A 259 9.64 -8.10 -8.32
C THR A 259 8.13 -8.07 -8.51
N TYR A 260 7.59 -9.16 -9.02
CA TYR A 260 6.16 -9.27 -9.26
C TYR A 260 5.55 -10.41 -8.44
N ILE A 261 4.41 -10.12 -7.83
CA ILE A 261 3.64 -11.08 -7.05
C ILE A 261 2.35 -11.36 -7.81
N GLY A 262 2.29 -12.47 -8.55
CA GLY A 262 1.18 -12.85 -9.42
C GLY A 262 -0.05 -13.43 -8.71
N ALA A 263 -0.16 -13.23 -7.39
CA ALA A 263 -1.26 -13.72 -6.57
C ALA A 263 -1.54 -12.75 -5.42
N TYR A 264 -2.65 -12.94 -4.71
CA TYR A 264 -2.91 -12.22 -3.47
C TYR A 264 -2.11 -12.85 -2.33
N PRO A 265 -1.08 -12.16 -1.78
CA PRO A 265 -0.20 -12.73 -0.76
C PRO A 265 -0.83 -12.68 0.64
N SER A 266 -0.36 -13.53 1.56
CA SER A 266 -0.52 -13.28 2.99
C SER A 266 0.28 -12.05 3.43
N GLN A 267 -0.05 -11.47 4.58
CA GLN A 267 0.70 -10.34 5.13
C GLN A 267 2.16 -10.70 5.38
N GLU A 268 2.41 -11.90 5.87
CA GLU A 268 3.75 -12.40 6.17
C GLU A 268 4.59 -12.54 4.90
N LEU A 269 3.99 -13.06 3.84
CA LEU A 269 4.66 -13.17 2.54
C LEU A 269 5.01 -11.77 1.97
N LEU A 270 4.06 -10.86 2.03
CA LEU A 270 4.30 -9.48 1.57
C LEU A 270 5.40 -8.79 2.38
N ASN A 271 5.39 -8.97 3.72
CA ASN A 271 6.44 -8.45 4.59
C ASN A 271 7.81 -8.97 4.18
N ALA A 272 7.95 -10.28 3.96
CA ALA A 272 9.22 -10.89 3.57
C ALA A 272 9.70 -10.39 2.20
N ILE A 273 8.82 -10.27 1.22
CA ILE A 273 9.17 -9.75 -0.10
C ILE A 273 9.62 -8.29 0.00
N CYS A 274 8.92 -7.45 0.73
CA CYS A 274 9.35 -6.07 0.94
C CYS A 274 10.71 -5.98 1.66
N LEU A 275 10.97 -6.88 2.63
CA LEU A 275 12.23 -6.91 3.38
C LEU A 275 13.44 -7.27 2.52
N LEU A 276 13.29 -8.14 1.52
CA LEU A 276 14.39 -8.52 0.63
C LEU A 276 15.07 -7.31 -0.05
N TYR A 277 14.37 -6.19 -0.11
CA TYR A 277 14.78 -5.01 -0.86
C TYR A 277 15.08 -3.79 0.00
N THR A 278 14.91 -3.93 1.29
CA THR A 278 15.12 -2.85 2.27
C THR A 278 16.33 -3.10 3.16
N SER A 279 17.11 -4.18 2.94
CA SER A 279 18.41 -4.39 3.59
C SER A 279 19.36 -3.23 3.27
N PRO A 280 20.19 -2.79 4.21
CA PRO A 280 20.41 -1.38 4.50
C PRO A 280 20.84 -0.60 3.27
N ILE A 281 20.00 0.39 2.97
CA ILE A 281 20.37 1.52 2.12
C ILE A 281 21.21 2.46 2.95
#